data_537db5a6dd544d5ba2adffe3ebabbe89
#
_entry.id   537db5a6dd544d5ba2adffe3ebabbe89
#
_cell.length_a   1.000
_cell.length_b   1.000
_cell.length_c   1.000
_cell.angle_alpha   90.00
_cell.angle_beta   90.00
_cell.angle_gamma   90.00
#
_symmetry.space_group_name_H-M   'P 1'
#
loop_
_entity.id
_entity.type
_entity.pdbx_description
1 polymer ?
#
loop_
_entity_poly.entity_id
_entity_poly.type
_entity_poly.pdbx_seq_one_letter_code
_entity_poly.pdbx_strand_id
1 'polypeptide(L)'
;MSIFSNFFKKEAPLLGLQGSGGGLGFLAPKGGAGPYAVEIKLWGGGGSASSRSGSSSSHAGGGGAFVKASFTAASGTVLYAYVGKAVAHASSASTYALANSGGKGGPGPGDVGGPGGGHSMVLVNNPHPRAKGPTPVDGDIIAVAAGGGGGAGVGGNVGGGGGGAIGGNGLNGTGPGAYGRGGTPSAGGPGGPSNPGPGAGGFLYGGDGMASNGGPGSPAQGGGGGGSGWYGGGGASYHQCCLYEASGGGGGSSYGRPTHPGIESPLTFTSAAGSTASSGDSPAGGEPDPQWNSTAKYGRGKGDNANGLGYEGRIIINYGPPTDVTQNTQSFGYSGSDQSVTLP
;
A
#
# COMPACT_ATOMS: atom_id res chain seq x y z
N MET A 1 -41.76 -3.61 -47.98
CA MET A 1 -41.06 -2.57 -47.18
C MET A 1 -41.12 -3.02 -45.75
N SER A 2 -40.03 -3.60 -45.23
CA SER A 2 -40.00 -4.15 -43.87
C SER A 2 -39.07 -3.26 -43.02
N ILE A 3 -39.63 -2.68 -41.99
CA ILE A 3 -38.92 -1.83 -41.05
C ILE A 3 -38.47 -2.69 -39.90
N PHE A 4 -37.19 -3.04 -39.86
CA PHE A 4 -36.55 -3.66 -38.67
C PHE A 4 -36.27 -2.55 -37.65
N SER A 5 -37.08 -2.51 -36.61
CA SER A 5 -36.77 -1.75 -35.41
C SER A 5 -35.81 -2.58 -34.53
N ASN A 6 -34.54 -2.16 -34.46
CA ASN A 6 -33.58 -2.70 -33.49
C ASN A 6 -33.98 -2.24 -32.08
N PHE A 7 -34.60 -3.12 -31.32
CA PHE A 7 -34.73 -2.97 -29.87
C PHE A 7 -33.42 -3.32 -29.21
N PHE A 8 -32.61 -2.35 -28.88
CA PHE A 8 -31.56 -2.53 -27.88
C PHE A 8 -32.24 -2.68 -26.52
N LYS A 9 -32.35 -3.90 -26.04
CA LYS A 9 -32.65 -4.14 -24.62
C LYS A 9 -31.46 -3.64 -23.80
N LYS A 10 -31.65 -2.54 -23.12
CA LYS A 10 -30.75 -2.07 -22.08
C LYS A 10 -30.99 -2.98 -20.88
N GLU A 11 -30.16 -4.03 -20.74
CA GLU A 11 -30.23 -4.86 -19.55
C GLU A 11 -29.71 -4.05 -18.38
N ALA A 12 -30.55 -3.88 -17.36
CA ALA A 12 -30.16 -3.24 -16.12
C ALA A 12 -29.12 -4.15 -15.40
N PRO A 13 -28.08 -3.58 -14.80
CA PRO A 13 -27.13 -4.39 -14.03
C PRO A 13 -27.88 -5.04 -12.86
N LEU A 14 -27.79 -6.36 -12.79
CA LEU A 14 -28.32 -7.14 -11.66
C LEU A 14 -27.50 -6.79 -10.44
N LEU A 15 -28.06 -6.00 -9.53
CA LEU A 15 -27.53 -5.77 -8.20
C LEU A 15 -27.62 -7.09 -7.42
N GLY A 16 -26.52 -7.85 -7.42
CA GLY A 16 -26.42 -9.14 -6.75
C GLY A 16 -26.44 -8.99 -5.24
N LEU A 17 -27.17 -9.87 -4.60
CA LEU A 17 -27.38 -10.02 -3.17
C LEU A 17 -26.08 -9.92 -2.36
N GLN A 18 -26.17 -9.14 -1.30
CA GLN A 18 -25.18 -9.09 -0.22
C GLN A 18 -25.22 -10.40 0.56
N GLY A 19 -24.29 -11.32 0.23
CA GLY A 19 -24.02 -12.50 1.04
C GLY A 19 -22.74 -12.28 1.83
N SER A 20 -22.77 -12.50 3.12
CA SER A 20 -21.63 -12.43 4.02
C SER A 20 -20.51 -13.35 3.52
N GLY A 21 -19.40 -12.80 2.99
CA GLY A 21 -18.16 -13.52 2.75
C GLY A 21 -17.81 -13.88 1.30
N GLY A 22 -18.50 -13.39 0.29
CA GLY A 22 -18.19 -13.64 -1.12
C GLY A 22 -17.78 -12.38 -1.86
N GLY A 23 -16.68 -12.42 -2.60
CA GLY A 23 -16.32 -11.40 -3.56
C GLY A 23 -17.42 -11.20 -4.60
N LEU A 24 -17.76 -9.95 -4.92
CA LEU A 24 -18.69 -9.64 -5.98
C LEU A 24 -18.02 -9.91 -7.33
N GLY A 25 -18.29 -11.09 -7.91
CA GLY A 25 -17.94 -11.38 -9.29
C GLY A 25 -19.00 -10.77 -10.22
N PHE A 26 -18.61 -9.87 -11.09
CA PHE A 26 -19.46 -9.45 -12.20
C PHE A 26 -19.27 -10.42 -13.37
N LEU A 27 -20.35 -11.11 -13.73
CA LEU A 27 -20.41 -11.82 -15.01
C LEU A 27 -20.68 -10.78 -16.10
N ALA A 28 -19.69 -10.47 -16.88
CA ALA A 28 -19.87 -9.68 -18.09
C ALA A 28 -20.58 -10.50 -19.18
N PRO A 29 -21.29 -9.86 -20.12
CA PRO A 29 -22.02 -10.57 -21.17
C PRO A 29 -21.08 -11.45 -21.99
N LYS A 30 -21.42 -12.72 -22.15
CA LYS A 30 -20.76 -13.62 -23.10
C LYS A 30 -20.91 -13.05 -24.50
N GLY A 31 -19.83 -12.57 -25.12
CA GLY A 31 -19.94 -12.07 -26.47
C GLY A 31 -18.75 -11.42 -27.14
N GLY A 32 -17.58 -11.41 -26.53
CA GLY A 32 -16.36 -10.85 -27.13
C GLY A 32 -15.33 -11.95 -27.40
N ALA A 33 -15.21 -12.40 -28.63
CA ALA A 33 -14.10 -13.25 -29.04
C ALA A 33 -12.86 -12.37 -29.21
N GLY A 34 -11.90 -12.44 -28.29
CA GLY A 34 -10.61 -11.79 -28.47
C GLY A 34 -9.97 -11.36 -27.17
N PRO A 35 -8.67 -11.09 -27.18
CA PRO A 35 -8.00 -10.58 -26.00
C PRO A 35 -8.56 -9.19 -25.65
N TYR A 36 -8.71 -8.93 -24.36
CA TYR A 36 -9.03 -7.63 -23.83
C TYR A 36 -7.76 -6.87 -23.51
N ALA A 37 -7.65 -5.62 -23.95
CA ALA A 37 -6.65 -4.71 -23.42
C ALA A 37 -7.06 -4.34 -21.98
N VAL A 38 -6.10 -4.42 -21.07
CA VAL A 38 -6.26 -4.13 -19.65
C VAL A 38 -5.23 -3.10 -19.23
N GLU A 39 -5.70 -2.07 -18.55
CA GLU A 39 -4.85 -1.11 -17.85
C GLU A 39 -5.20 -1.15 -16.36
N ILE A 40 -4.21 -1.38 -15.52
CA ILE A 40 -4.38 -1.33 -14.07
C ILE A 40 -3.60 -0.16 -13.49
N LYS A 41 -4.21 0.54 -12.54
CA LYS A 41 -3.60 1.62 -11.78
C LYS A 41 -3.76 1.34 -10.30
N LEU A 42 -2.65 1.30 -9.59
CA LEU A 42 -2.61 0.98 -8.18
C LEU A 42 -1.95 2.12 -7.40
N TRP A 43 -2.56 2.52 -6.29
CA TRP A 43 -1.94 3.36 -5.27
C TRP A 43 -1.77 2.53 -4.01
N GLY A 44 -0.56 2.42 -3.48
CA GLY A 44 -0.32 1.85 -2.16
C GLY A 44 -0.85 2.78 -1.07
N GLY A 45 -1.10 2.24 0.12
CA GLY A 45 -1.53 3.05 1.27
C GLY A 45 -0.41 3.92 1.81
N GLY A 46 -0.74 5.11 2.29
CA GLY A 46 0.21 5.98 2.98
C GLY A 46 0.48 5.53 4.41
N GLY A 47 1.67 5.80 4.92
CA GLY A 47 2.02 5.61 6.33
C GLY A 47 1.26 6.59 7.22
N SER A 48 1.04 6.19 8.47
CA SER A 48 0.39 7.04 9.46
C SER A 48 1.39 7.96 10.17
N ALA A 49 0.92 9.12 10.59
CA ALA A 49 1.68 9.96 11.49
C ALA A 49 1.83 9.28 12.86
N SER A 50 2.78 9.69 13.68
CA SER A 50 2.85 9.27 15.08
C SER A 50 1.74 9.91 15.91
N SER A 51 1.39 9.28 17.04
CA SER A 51 0.54 9.91 18.05
C SER A 51 1.42 10.59 19.08
N ARG A 52 1.24 11.91 19.30
CA ARG A 52 1.88 12.65 20.38
C ARG A 52 0.86 13.42 21.18
N SER A 53 0.89 13.28 22.50
CA SER A 53 0.12 14.11 23.39
C SER A 53 0.77 15.50 23.52
N GLY A 54 0.14 16.53 22.99
CA GLY A 54 0.41 17.93 23.35
C GLY A 54 1.43 18.70 22.50
N SER A 55 1.82 18.24 21.30
CA SER A 55 2.75 18.99 20.43
C SER A 55 2.23 19.12 19.00
N SER A 56 2.45 20.32 18.43
CA SER A 56 2.08 20.69 17.06
C SER A 56 3.10 20.28 15.99
N SER A 57 4.19 19.60 16.34
CA SER A 57 5.19 19.15 15.37
C SER A 57 4.78 17.81 14.79
N SER A 58 4.48 17.81 13.51
CA SER A 58 4.05 16.64 12.77
C SER A 58 5.20 15.69 12.48
N HIS A 59 4.94 14.42 12.69
CA HIS A 59 5.82 13.33 12.33
C HIS A 59 5.11 12.51 11.26
N ALA A 60 5.12 13.03 10.04
CA ALA A 60 4.34 12.51 8.94
C ALA A 60 4.75 11.07 8.55
N GLY A 61 3.78 10.26 8.19
CA GLY A 61 4.03 9.05 7.43
C GLY A 61 4.43 9.35 5.99
N GLY A 62 5.15 8.46 5.33
CA GLY A 62 5.49 8.56 3.92
C GLY A 62 4.29 8.28 3.01
N GLY A 63 4.25 8.87 1.81
CA GLY A 63 3.25 8.57 0.80
C GLY A 63 3.47 7.17 0.19
N GLY A 64 2.38 6.51 -0.21
CA GLY A 64 2.43 5.24 -0.96
C GLY A 64 2.86 5.45 -2.42
N ALA A 65 3.35 4.40 -3.05
CA ALA A 65 3.71 4.39 -4.46
C ALA A 65 2.49 4.33 -5.38
N PHE A 66 2.71 4.71 -6.63
CA PHE A 66 1.80 4.48 -7.74
C PHE A 66 2.40 3.49 -8.73
N VAL A 67 1.57 2.61 -9.27
CA VAL A 67 1.92 1.69 -10.35
C VAL A 67 0.84 1.76 -11.41
N LYS A 68 1.29 1.88 -12.66
CA LYS A 68 0.46 1.72 -13.84
C LYS A 68 1.03 0.55 -14.66
N ALA A 69 0.18 -0.40 -15.02
CA ALA A 69 0.56 -1.52 -15.86
C ALA A 69 -0.51 -1.79 -16.93
N SER A 70 -0.07 -2.23 -18.10
CA SER A 70 -0.94 -2.55 -19.22
C SER A 70 -0.54 -3.88 -19.84
N PHE A 71 -1.52 -4.70 -20.20
CA PHE A 71 -1.36 -6.02 -20.80
C PHE A 71 -2.62 -6.41 -21.59
N THR A 72 -2.59 -7.55 -22.26
CA THR A 72 -3.79 -8.18 -22.81
C THR A 72 -4.09 -9.48 -22.06
N ALA A 73 -5.37 -9.80 -21.92
CA ALA A 73 -5.82 -11.02 -21.26
C ALA A 73 -7.03 -11.63 -22.00
N ALA A 74 -7.17 -12.94 -21.90
CA ALA A 74 -8.27 -13.67 -22.51
C ALA A 74 -9.62 -13.32 -21.85
N SER A 75 -10.70 -13.56 -22.60
CA SER A 75 -12.05 -13.60 -22.03
C SER A 75 -12.12 -14.62 -20.90
N GLY A 76 -12.81 -14.29 -19.81
CA GLY A 76 -12.93 -15.14 -18.64
C GLY A 76 -11.76 -15.06 -17.65
N THR A 77 -10.69 -14.31 -17.96
CA THR A 77 -9.61 -14.02 -16.99
C THR A 77 -10.16 -13.30 -15.77
N VAL A 78 -9.85 -13.80 -14.58
CA VAL A 78 -10.24 -13.18 -13.31
C VAL A 78 -9.07 -12.42 -12.72
N LEU A 79 -9.29 -11.14 -12.42
CA LEU A 79 -8.33 -10.29 -11.74
C LEU A 79 -8.79 -10.05 -10.30
N TYR A 80 -7.94 -10.40 -9.34
CA TYR A 80 -8.18 -10.17 -7.91
C TYR A 80 -7.44 -8.92 -7.46
N ALA A 81 -8.15 -8.00 -6.84
CA ALA A 81 -7.64 -6.71 -6.38
C ALA A 81 -7.57 -6.66 -4.85
N TYR A 82 -6.40 -6.37 -4.32
CA TYR A 82 -6.15 -6.21 -2.89
C TYR A 82 -5.64 -4.80 -2.63
N VAL A 83 -6.44 -3.99 -1.96
CA VAL A 83 -6.14 -2.58 -1.72
C VAL A 83 -5.36 -2.40 -0.42
N GLY A 84 -4.30 -1.61 -0.48
CA GLY A 84 -3.46 -1.28 0.66
C GLY A 84 -4.23 -0.53 1.75
N LYS A 85 -4.11 -1.00 2.99
CA LYS A 85 -4.76 -0.41 4.14
C LYS A 85 -3.93 0.70 4.75
N ALA A 86 -4.58 1.79 5.17
CA ALA A 86 -4.06 2.69 6.19
C ALA A 86 -4.35 2.10 7.57
N VAL A 87 -3.34 2.05 8.43
CA VAL A 87 -3.45 1.41 9.75
C VAL A 87 -3.51 2.46 10.84
N ALA A 88 -4.49 2.31 11.75
CA ALA A 88 -4.60 3.15 12.95
C ALA A 88 -3.49 2.86 13.96
N HIS A 89 -3.14 3.88 14.75
CA HIS A 89 -2.36 3.65 15.96
C HIS A 89 -3.08 2.67 16.88
N ALA A 90 -2.39 1.62 17.32
CA ALA A 90 -2.86 0.82 18.42
C ALA A 90 -2.08 1.23 19.66
N SER A 91 -2.79 1.69 20.66
CA SER A 91 -2.26 1.94 22.01
C SER A 91 -1.82 0.65 22.73
N SER A 92 -2.09 -0.49 22.15
CA SER A 92 -1.69 -1.82 22.63
C SER A 92 -1.24 -2.67 21.45
N ALA A 93 -0.34 -3.61 21.69
CA ALA A 93 0.23 -4.57 20.73
C ALA A 93 -0.83 -5.51 20.10
N SER A 94 -1.88 -4.93 19.50
CA SER A 94 -2.88 -5.69 18.81
C SER A 94 -2.30 -6.25 17.51
N THR A 95 -2.48 -7.54 17.34
CA THR A 95 -2.11 -8.35 16.18
C THR A 95 -2.77 -7.84 14.90
N TYR A 96 -2.13 -6.88 14.21
CA TYR A 96 -2.51 -6.53 12.84
C TYR A 96 -1.92 -7.58 11.87
N ALA A 97 -2.45 -8.78 11.94
CA ALA A 97 -2.18 -9.83 10.95
C ALA A 97 -3.11 -9.67 9.72
N LEU A 98 -3.30 -8.44 9.22
CA LEU A 98 -4.01 -8.24 7.99
C LEU A 98 -2.99 -8.23 6.84
N ALA A 99 -3.13 -9.16 5.93
CA ALA A 99 -2.56 -9.04 4.60
C ALA A 99 -2.83 -7.62 4.09
N ASN A 100 -1.88 -6.97 3.43
CA ASN A 100 -1.93 -5.60 2.92
C ASN A 100 -1.78 -4.48 3.95
N SER A 101 -1.24 -4.74 5.14
CA SER A 101 -0.83 -3.69 6.09
C SER A 101 0.69 -3.56 6.15
N GLY A 102 1.19 -2.35 6.44
CA GLY A 102 2.59 -2.14 6.81
C GLY A 102 2.92 -2.67 8.21
N GLY A 103 4.16 -2.51 8.63
CA GLY A 103 4.61 -2.83 9.98
C GLY A 103 3.97 -1.93 11.03
N LYS A 104 3.91 -2.41 12.25
CA LYS A 104 3.41 -1.64 13.40
C LYS A 104 4.37 -0.51 13.75
N GLY A 105 3.85 0.61 14.24
CA GLY A 105 4.66 1.58 14.96
C GLY A 105 5.07 1.04 16.33
N GLY A 106 6.24 1.44 16.81
CA GLY A 106 6.72 1.06 18.13
C GLY A 106 5.84 1.68 19.23
N PRO A 107 5.42 0.91 20.25
CA PRO A 107 4.69 1.45 21.37
C PRO A 107 5.57 2.35 22.26
N GLY A 108 4.99 3.38 22.84
CA GLY A 108 5.62 4.23 23.83
C GLY A 108 4.57 4.78 24.79
N PRO A 109 4.82 4.94 26.09
CA PRO A 109 3.83 5.42 27.05
C PRO A 109 3.38 6.86 26.84
N GLY A 110 4.10 7.63 26.03
CA GLY A 110 3.75 9.01 25.71
C GLY A 110 3.56 9.26 24.21
N ASP A 111 4.39 8.63 23.40
CA ASP A 111 4.48 8.89 21.96
C ASP A 111 4.65 7.59 21.17
N VAL A 112 3.58 7.16 20.51
CA VAL A 112 3.57 5.94 19.71
C VAL A 112 4.02 6.26 18.29
N GLY A 113 4.93 5.46 17.73
CA GLY A 113 5.32 5.57 16.32
C GLY A 113 4.15 5.27 15.38
N GLY A 114 4.13 5.91 14.21
CA GLY A 114 3.14 5.64 13.18
C GLY A 114 3.35 4.27 12.54
N PRO A 115 2.29 3.50 12.27
CA PRO A 115 2.40 2.29 11.45
C PRO A 115 2.64 2.64 9.98
N GLY A 116 3.30 1.74 9.27
CA GLY A 116 3.47 1.82 7.83
C GLY A 116 2.17 1.56 7.06
N GLY A 117 2.07 2.08 5.84
CA GLY A 117 0.97 1.82 4.92
C GLY A 117 1.05 0.45 4.26
N GLY A 118 -0.09 -0.07 3.85
CA GLY A 118 -0.25 -1.33 3.13
C GLY A 118 0.03 -1.18 1.63
N HIS A 119 0.46 -2.26 0.99
CA HIS A 119 0.58 -2.32 -0.47
C HIS A 119 -0.76 -2.62 -1.15
N SER A 120 -0.96 -2.10 -2.35
CA SER A 120 -2.02 -2.55 -3.26
C SER A 120 -1.44 -3.52 -4.27
N MET A 121 -2.16 -4.60 -4.61
CA MET A 121 -1.70 -5.60 -5.58
C MET A 121 -2.84 -6.17 -6.42
N VAL A 122 -2.48 -6.65 -7.60
CA VAL A 122 -3.37 -7.39 -8.49
C VAL A 122 -2.77 -8.76 -8.82
N LEU A 123 -3.61 -9.79 -8.73
CA LEU A 123 -3.31 -11.17 -9.08
C LEU A 123 -4.20 -11.64 -10.24
N VAL A 124 -3.76 -12.67 -10.95
CA VAL A 124 -4.50 -13.31 -12.06
C VAL A 124 -4.93 -14.71 -11.65
N ASN A 125 -6.20 -15.00 -11.85
CA ASN A 125 -6.83 -16.35 -11.76
C ASN A 125 -6.75 -17.07 -10.41
N ASN A 126 -6.09 -16.50 -9.40
CA ASN A 126 -5.96 -17.14 -8.09
C ASN A 126 -6.09 -16.13 -6.96
N PRO A 127 -7.02 -16.29 -6.02
CA PRO A 127 -7.09 -15.43 -4.84
C PRO A 127 -5.89 -15.66 -3.93
N HIS A 128 -5.26 -14.59 -3.49
CA HIS A 128 -4.12 -14.66 -2.56
C HIS A 128 -4.58 -15.14 -1.17
N PRO A 129 -3.95 -16.16 -0.58
CA PRO A 129 -4.22 -16.51 0.80
C PRO A 129 -3.81 -15.35 1.73
N ARG A 130 -4.72 -14.90 2.57
CA ARG A 130 -4.55 -13.74 3.48
C ARG A 130 -3.54 -13.93 4.61
N ALA A 131 -2.79 -15.01 4.59
CA ALA A 131 -1.86 -15.33 5.67
C ALA A 131 -0.54 -14.61 5.48
N LYS A 132 -0.12 -13.85 6.49
CA LYS A 132 1.26 -13.43 6.69
C LYS A 132 2.10 -14.70 6.87
N GLY A 133 2.67 -15.23 5.79
CA GLY A 133 3.44 -16.47 5.79
C GLY A 133 4.76 -16.29 5.03
N PRO A 134 5.78 -17.11 5.36
CA PRO A 134 7.10 -17.01 4.74
C PRO A 134 7.16 -17.52 3.29
N THR A 135 6.09 -18.06 2.76
CA THR A 135 6.01 -18.57 1.39
C THR A 135 4.87 -17.91 0.64
N PRO A 136 5.15 -16.81 -0.04
CA PRO A 136 4.19 -16.24 -0.96
C PRO A 136 4.11 -17.10 -2.21
N VAL A 137 2.91 -17.33 -2.69
CA VAL A 137 2.70 -17.79 -4.05
C VAL A 137 2.87 -16.57 -4.95
N ASP A 138 4.12 -16.20 -5.20
CA ASP A 138 4.44 -15.04 -6.05
C ASP A 138 3.96 -15.25 -7.50
N GLY A 139 3.69 -16.51 -7.86
CA GLY A 139 3.33 -16.95 -9.19
C GLY A 139 2.17 -16.19 -9.83
N ASP A 140 1.19 -15.77 -9.06
CA ASP A 140 -0.04 -15.18 -9.58
C ASP A 140 -0.09 -13.65 -9.46
N ILE A 141 0.88 -13.05 -8.75
CA ILE A 141 0.97 -11.59 -8.60
C ILE A 141 1.53 -10.96 -9.88
N ILE A 142 0.79 -10.02 -10.46
CA ILE A 142 1.22 -9.31 -11.69
C ILE A 142 1.69 -7.89 -11.41
N ALA A 143 1.16 -7.22 -10.38
CA ALA A 143 1.58 -5.87 -10.02
C ALA A 143 1.39 -5.57 -8.54
N VAL A 144 2.31 -4.82 -7.96
CA VAL A 144 2.30 -4.36 -6.57
C VAL A 144 2.70 -2.90 -6.50
N ALA A 145 1.87 -2.04 -5.91
CA ALA A 145 2.19 -0.68 -5.51
C ALA A 145 2.47 -0.62 -4.01
N ALA A 146 3.63 -0.17 -3.63
CA ALA A 146 4.13 -0.21 -2.26
C ALA A 146 3.48 0.83 -1.35
N GLY A 147 3.39 0.51 -0.06
CA GLY A 147 3.00 1.45 0.99
C GLY A 147 4.16 2.30 1.50
N GLY A 148 3.83 3.46 2.08
CA GLY A 148 4.76 4.36 2.75
C GLY A 148 5.09 3.94 4.18
N GLY A 149 6.24 4.31 4.71
CA GLY A 149 6.65 4.07 6.09
C GLY A 149 5.91 4.98 7.07
N GLY A 150 5.80 4.57 8.33
CA GLY A 150 5.21 5.36 9.41
C GLY A 150 6.16 6.39 9.99
N GLY A 151 5.61 7.49 10.53
CA GLY A 151 6.34 8.55 11.19
C GLY A 151 6.83 8.15 12.58
N ALA A 152 7.85 8.87 13.08
CA ALA A 152 8.41 8.66 14.41
C ALA A 152 7.61 9.34 15.53
N GLY A 153 7.69 8.85 16.76
CA GLY A 153 7.01 9.42 17.92
C GLY A 153 7.53 10.80 18.33
N VAL A 154 8.80 11.12 18.16
CA VAL A 154 9.41 12.42 18.52
C VAL A 154 10.54 12.75 17.54
N GLY A 155 10.93 14.03 17.46
CA GLY A 155 12.12 14.48 16.74
C GLY A 155 11.84 15.01 15.31
N GLY A 156 10.61 15.08 14.85
CA GLY A 156 10.27 15.56 13.52
C GLY A 156 10.60 14.57 12.40
N ASN A 157 10.76 13.27 12.71
CA ASN A 157 11.22 12.29 11.75
C ASN A 157 10.09 11.62 11.01
N VAL A 158 10.10 11.69 9.70
CA VAL A 158 9.06 11.21 8.81
C VAL A 158 9.36 9.83 8.24
N GLY A 159 8.31 9.10 7.90
CA GLY A 159 8.40 7.81 7.22
C GLY A 159 8.87 7.95 5.79
N GLY A 160 9.56 6.94 5.29
CA GLY A 160 10.01 6.84 3.90
C GLY A 160 8.84 6.64 2.94
N GLY A 161 8.86 7.28 1.76
CA GLY A 161 7.87 7.05 0.72
C GLY A 161 7.94 5.62 0.19
N GLY A 162 6.77 5.04 -0.16
CA GLY A 162 6.66 3.82 -0.95
C GLY A 162 7.35 4.03 -2.29
N GLY A 163 8.22 3.11 -2.69
CA GLY A 163 9.07 3.31 -3.84
C GLY A 163 8.50 2.82 -5.16
N GLY A 164 9.05 3.30 -6.24
CA GLY A 164 9.01 2.63 -7.51
C GLY A 164 9.70 1.26 -7.39
N ALA A 165 10.94 1.13 -7.92
CA ALA A 165 11.73 -0.09 -7.71
C ALA A 165 12.25 -0.21 -6.27
N ILE A 166 12.62 0.90 -5.62
CA ILE A 166 13.24 0.95 -4.29
C ILE A 166 12.44 1.87 -3.39
N GLY A 167 12.09 1.39 -2.22
CA GLY A 167 11.42 2.17 -1.18
C GLY A 167 12.30 3.29 -0.62
N GLY A 168 11.68 4.39 -0.21
CA GLY A 168 12.37 5.47 0.48
C GLY A 168 12.81 5.06 1.88
N ASN A 169 13.94 5.55 2.33
CA ASN A 169 14.35 5.42 3.73
C ASN A 169 13.50 6.35 4.60
N GLY A 170 13.21 5.94 5.83
CA GLY A 170 12.72 6.86 6.85
C GLY A 170 13.76 7.94 7.12
N LEU A 171 13.31 9.11 7.54
CA LEU A 171 14.23 10.15 7.93
C LEU A 171 14.66 9.97 9.37
N ASN A 172 15.91 10.40 9.62
CA ASN A 172 16.55 10.40 10.92
C ASN A 172 16.63 11.85 11.42
N GLY A 173 16.45 12.05 12.72
CA GLY A 173 16.78 13.32 13.36
C GLY A 173 18.28 13.59 13.36
N THR A 174 18.86 13.90 14.49
CA THR A 174 20.27 14.32 14.59
C THR A 174 21.28 13.19 14.79
N GLY A 175 20.85 11.91 14.84
CA GLY A 175 21.73 10.76 15.09
C GLY A 175 21.90 9.80 13.91
N PRO A 176 23.06 9.16 13.73
CA PRO A 176 23.29 8.27 12.58
C PRO A 176 22.52 6.95 12.68
N GLY A 177 21.61 6.69 11.74
CA GLY A 177 21.25 5.34 11.35
C GLY A 177 20.06 4.67 12.04
N ALA A 178 19.30 5.33 12.89
CA ALA A 178 18.17 4.71 13.62
C ALA A 178 16.89 4.49 12.77
N TYR A 179 16.87 4.92 11.52
CA TYR A 179 15.71 4.85 10.63
C TYR A 179 15.57 3.48 9.95
N GLY A 180 14.33 3.12 9.63
CA GLY A 180 14.03 1.97 8.78
C GLY A 180 14.44 2.24 7.33
N ARG A 181 15.09 1.30 6.69
CA ARG A 181 15.48 1.42 5.27
C ARG A 181 14.36 0.94 4.36
N GLY A 182 14.34 1.48 3.16
CA GLY A 182 13.40 1.08 2.13
C GLY A 182 13.62 -0.36 1.65
N GLY A 183 12.53 -1.01 1.22
CA GLY A 183 12.59 -2.30 0.54
C GLY A 183 13.20 -2.17 -0.86
N THR A 184 13.85 -3.22 -1.34
CA THR A 184 14.46 -3.30 -2.68
C THR A 184 13.69 -4.32 -3.54
N PRO A 185 13.98 -4.47 -4.84
CA PRO A 185 13.35 -5.49 -5.68
C PRO A 185 13.62 -6.93 -5.26
N SER A 186 14.65 -7.17 -4.46
CA SER A 186 15.13 -8.51 -4.08
C SER A 186 15.18 -8.77 -2.58
N ALA A 187 15.00 -7.74 -1.75
CA ALA A 187 15.11 -7.90 -0.29
C ALA A 187 14.28 -6.85 0.47
N GLY A 188 13.80 -7.23 1.63
CA GLY A 188 13.20 -6.30 2.57
C GLY A 188 14.21 -5.30 3.12
N GLY A 189 13.74 -4.10 3.43
CA GLY A 189 14.57 -3.07 4.06
C GLY A 189 15.00 -3.50 5.46
N PRO A 190 16.28 -3.36 5.81
CA PRO A 190 16.74 -3.59 7.19
C PRO A 190 16.04 -2.64 8.16
N GLY A 191 15.76 -3.14 9.36
CA GLY A 191 15.37 -2.28 10.47
C GLY A 191 16.52 -1.41 10.96
N GLY A 192 16.23 -0.36 11.70
CA GLY A 192 17.24 0.51 12.31
C GLY A 192 18.13 -0.27 13.28
N PRO A 193 19.40 0.12 13.50
CA PRO A 193 20.32 -0.57 14.39
C PRO A 193 19.93 -0.35 15.86
N SER A 194 19.61 -1.39 16.57
CA SER A 194 19.45 -1.45 18.02
C SER A 194 19.45 -2.91 18.48
N ASN A 195 19.61 -3.17 19.79
CA ASN A 195 19.57 -4.52 20.35
C ASN A 195 18.55 -4.57 21.51
N PRO A 196 17.43 -5.30 21.44
CA PRO A 196 16.92 -5.94 20.20
C PRO A 196 16.56 -4.90 19.15
N GLY A 197 16.73 -5.24 17.85
CA GLY A 197 16.44 -4.34 16.73
C GLY A 197 14.97 -4.32 16.31
N PRO A 198 14.52 -3.24 15.63
CA PRO A 198 13.24 -3.22 14.99
C PRO A 198 13.18 -4.25 13.85
N GLY A 199 11.96 -4.63 13.46
CA GLY A 199 11.75 -5.63 12.42
C GLY A 199 12.31 -5.21 11.06
N ALA A 200 12.99 -6.11 10.37
CA ALA A 200 13.25 -5.96 8.94
C ALA A 200 11.96 -6.14 8.16
N GLY A 201 11.83 -5.47 7.02
CA GLY A 201 10.80 -5.75 6.05
C GLY A 201 11.03 -7.10 5.38
N GLY A 202 10.00 -7.62 4.74
CA GLY A 202 10.08 -8.86 3.98
C GLY A 202 9.11 -8.86 2.82
N PHE A 203 8.94 -10.02 2.19
CA PHE A 203 8.03 -10.17 1.07
C PHE A 203 6.60 -9.88 1.51
N LEU A 204 5.98 -8.90 0.86
CA LEU A 204 4.62 -8.40 1.13
C LEU A 204 4.34 -7.88 2.56
N TYR A 205 5.35 -7.64 3.38
CA TYR A 205 5.15 -7.03 4.71
C TYR A 205 6.24 -6.02 5.08
N GLY A 206 5.87 -5.00 5.85
CA GLY A 206 6.77 -4.02 6.45
C GLY A 206 7.27 -4.48 7.83
N GLY A 207 8.47 -4.07 8.21
CA GLY A 207 9.06 -4.35 9.51
C GLY A 207 8.41 -3.54 10.63
N ASP A 208 8.21 -4.14 11.80
CA ASP A 208 7.65 -3.45 12.96
C ASP A 208 8.66 -2.45 13.55
N GLY A 209 8.19 -1.26 13.92
CA GLY A 209 8.97 -0.28 14.66
C GLY A 209 9.24 -0.72 16.10
N MET A 210 10.30 -0.20 16.70
CA MET A 210 10.69 -0.57 18.05
C MET A 210 10.15 0.40 19.10
N ALA A 211 9.78 -0.15 20.27
CA ALA A 211 9.54 0.63 21.47
C ALA A 211 10.86 1.07 22.12
N SER A 212 10.92 2.32 22.55
CA SER A 212 11.93 2.73 23.51
C SER A 212 11.46 2.38 24.92
N ASN A 213 12.22 1.59 25.64
CA ASN A 213 12.11 1.55 27.09
C ASN A 213 12.81 2.79 27.65
N GLY A 214 12.07 3.90 27.80
CA GLY A 214 12.60 5.13 28.36
C GLY A 214 13.41 4.85 29.65
N GLY A 215 14.61 5.41 29.76
CA GLY A 215 15.35 5.39 31.01
C GLY A 215 14.61 6.16 32.11
N PRO A 216 15.02 6.06 33.42
CA PRO A 216 14.39 6.81 34.49
C PRO A 216 14.30 8.30 34.18
N GLY A 217 13.07 8.83 34.13
CA GLY A 217 12.82 10.26 33.88
C GLY A 217 12.62 10.66 32.41
N SER A 218 12.60 9.73 31.46
CA SER A 218 12.39 10.00 30.04
C SER A 218 11.19 9.28 29.48
N PRO A 219 10.28 9.96 28.75
CA PRO A 219 9.16 9.30 28.11
C PRO A 219 9.68 8.34 27.03
N ALA A 220 9.18 7.11 27.04
CA ALA A 220 9.49 6.14 25.98
C ALA A 220 8.87 6.60 24.64
N GLN A 221 9.61 6.45 23.57
CA GLN A 221 9.25 6.92 22.23
C GLN A 221 9.20 5.75 21.27
N GLY A 222 8.24 5.75 20.36
CA GLY A 222 8.06 4.71 19.38
C GLY A 222 8.68 5.05 18.01
N GLY A 223 9.46 4.15 17.45
CA GLY A 223 9.92 4.22 16.07
C GLY A 223 8.80 3.91 15.08
N GLY A 224 8.86 4.47 13.87
CA GLY A 224 7.89 4.22 12.81
C GLY A 224 7.97 2.78 12.27
N GLY A 225 6.82 2.22 11.90
CA GLY A 225 6.75 0.93 11.18
C GLY A 225 7.08 1.07 9.69
N GLY A 226 7.63 0.03 9.07
CA GLY A 226 7.92 0.00 7.63
C GLY A 226 6.66 -0.16 6.79
N GLY A 227 6.62 0.45 5.61
CA GLY A 227 5.59 0.20 4.60
C GLY A 227 5.74 -1.19 3.97
N SER A 228 4.63 -1.83 3.62
CA SER A 228 4.67 -3.08 2.88
C SER A 228 4.85 -2.87 1.38
N GLY A 229 5.16 -3.91 0.61
CA GLY A 229 5.41 -3.83 -0.83
C GLY A 229 5.76 -5.18 -1.39
N TRP A 230 6.29 -5.25 -2.62
CA TRP A 230 6.90 -6.48 -3.13
C TRP A 230 7.95 -6.98 -2.12
N TYR A 231 8.79 -6.08 -1.68
CA TYR A 231 9.49 -6.22 -0.41
C TYR A 231 9.24 -4.97 0.43
N GLY A 232 8.87 -5.17 1.67
CA GLY A 232 8.56 -4.06 2.58
C GLY A 232 9.81 -3.36 3.11
N GLY A 233 9.63 -2.14 3.58
CA GLY A 233 10.65 -1.40 4.31
C GLY A 233 10.84 -1.89 5.75
N GLY A 234 11.97 -1.59 6.34
CA GLY A 234 12.27 -1.90 7.74
C GLY A 234 11.59 -0.93 8.70
N GLY A 235 11.30 -1.40 9.90
CA GLY A 235 10.88 -0.55 11.01
C GLY A 235 12.04 0.29 11.54
N ALA A 236 11.73 1.36 12.25
CA ALA A 236 12.72 2.23 12.86
C ALA A 236 12.97 1.93 14.34
N SER A 237 14.17 2.21 14.78
CA SER A 237 14.57 2.20 16.18
C SER A 237 14.50 3.59 16.79
N TYR A 238 14.85 3.67 18.06
CA TYR A 238 15.17 4.90 18.77
C TYR A 238 16.69 5.00 18.98
N HIS A 239 17.20 6.20 19.18
CA HIS A 239 18.60 6.44 19.50
C HIS A 239 18.79 6.64 21.00
N GLN A 240 19.60 5.80 21.62
CA GLN A 240 19.77 5.77 23.09
C GLN A 240 20.73 6.84 23.63
N CYS A 241 21.58 7.43 22.80
CA CYS A 241 22.68 8.28 23.31
C CYS A 241 22.40 9.78 23.34
N CYS A 242 21.45 10.29 22.55
CA CYS A 242 21.41 11.73 22.27
C CYS A 242 19.98 12.27 22.17
N LEU A 243 19.38 12.62 23.27
CA LEU A 243 18.13 13.40 23.32
C LEU A 243 16.87 12.72 22.75
N TYR A 244 16.76 11.39 22.86
CA TYR A 244 15.47 10.69 22.71
C TYR A 244 14.78 10.85 21.35
N GLU A 245 15.50 10.84 20.25
CA GLU A 245 14.92 10.91 18.93
C GLU A 245 14.54 9.51 18.40
N ALA A 246 13.27 9.28 18.15
CA ALA A 246 12.81 8.16 17.37
C ALA A 246 12.93 8.47 15.88
N SER A 247 12.99 7.45 15.03
CA SER A 247 13.15 7.60 13.58
C SER A 247 11.96 7.05 12.80
N GLY A 248 11.78 7.49 11.55
CA GLY A 248 10.73 7.01 10.66
C GLY A 248 11.04 5.64 10.07
N GLY A 249 9.99 4.85 9.79
CA GLY A 249 10.10 3.56 9.08
C GLY A 249 10.38 3.74 7.59
N GLY A 250 10.97 2.74 6.95
CA GLY A 250 11.21 2.73 5.50
C GLY A 250 9.95 2.42 4.69
N GLY A 251 9.86 2.88 3.45
CA GLY A 251 8.81 2.51 2.51
C GLY A 251 9.08 1.16 1.83
N GLY A 252 8.03 0.51 1.29
CA GLY A 252 8.18 -0.72 0.52
C GLY A 252 8.64 -0.47 -0.92
N SER A 253 8.97 -1.53 -1.65
CA SER A 253 9.27 -1.53 -3.09
C SER A 253 8.05 -1.96 -3.90
N SER A 254 7.89 -1.41 -5.10
CA SER A 254 6.85 -1.81 -6.06
C SER A 254 7.37 -2.86 -7.05
N TYR A 255 6.45 -3.55 -7.74
CA TYR A 255 6.77 -4.62 -8.66
C TYR A 255 5.76 -4.69 -9.81
N GLY A 256 6.25 -5.08 -10.98
CA GLY A 256 5.45 -5.49 -12.13
C GLY A 256 6.07 -6.73 -12.76
N ARG A 257 5.28 -7.77 -12.96
CA ARG A 257 5.74 -9.03 -13.58
C ARG A 257 5.69 -8.91 -15.10
N PRO A 258 6.82 -8.95 -15.80
CA PRO A 258 6.84 -8.76 -17.25
C PRO A 258 6.03 -9.81 -18.02
N THR A 259 5.99 -11.05 -17.54
CA THR A 259 5.29 -12.17 -18.19
C THR A 259 4.57 -13.03 -17.14
N HIS A 260 3.38 -13.50 -17.47
CA HIS A 260 2.59 -14.38 -16.61
C HIS A 260 1.71 -15.30 -17.50
N PRO A 261 1.54 -16.59 -17.17
CA PRO A 261 0.71 -17.51 -17.98
C PRO A 261 -0.75 -17.09 -18.14
N GLY A 262 -1.27 -16.29 -17.21
CA GLY A 262 -2.65 -15.78 -17.23
C GLY A 262 -2.83 -14.47 -18.02
N ILE A 263 -1.78 -13.94 -18.68
CA ILE A 263 -1.85 -12.77 -19.56
C ILE A 263 -1.29 -13.14 -20.94
N GLU A 264 -1.86 -12.54 -21.99
CA GLU A 264 -1.52 -12.90 -23.38
C GLU A 264 -0.41 -12.05 -23.99
N SER A 265 -0.13 -10.89 -23.41
CA SER A 265 0.97 -10.02 -23.83
C SER A 265 1.90 -9.68 -22.67
N PRO A 266 3.18 -9.36 -22.94
CA PRO A 266 4.06 -8.83 -21.90
C PRO A 266 3.44 -7.62 -21.21
N LEU A 267 3.56 -7.56 -19.88
CA LEU A 267 3.09 -6.44 -19.09
C LEU A 267 4.05 -5.26 -19.26
N THR A 268 3.52 -4.11 -19.70
CA THR A 268 4.23 -2.85 -19.62
C THR A 268 4.00 -2.23 -18.24
N PHE A 269 5.05 -1.72 -17.62
CA PHE A 269 5.03 -1.29 -16.24
C PHE A 269 5.69 0.08 -16.09
N THR A 270 5.01 0.98 -15.38
CA THR A 270 5.59 2.24 -14.92
C THR A 270 5.23 2.44 -13.45
N SER A 271 6.10 3.10 -12.70
CA SER A 271 5.87 3.39 -11.29
C SER A 271 6.33 4.79 -10.93
N ALA A 272 5.65 5.40 -9.97
CA ALA A 272 6.06 6.64 -9.33
C ALA A 272 6.14 6.43 -7.83
N ALA A 273 7.24 6.85 -7.23
CA ALA A 273 7.41 6.77 -5.78
C ALA A 273 6.51 7.80 -5.07
N GLY A 274 6.01 7.43 -3.92
CA GLY A 274 5.52 8.40 -2.94
C GLY A 274 6.69 9.18 -2.35
N SER A 275 6.40 10.31 -1.76
CA SER A 275 7.42 11.16 -1.15
C SER A 275 7.30 11.23 0.37
N THR A 276 8.22 11.94 0.98
CA THR A 276 8.19 12.33 2.38
C THR A 276 7.95 13.83 2.47
N ALA A 277 7.16 14.29 3.42
CA ALA A 277 6.98 15.70 3.71
C ALA A 277 7.37 15.98 5.15
N SER A 278 8.13 17.06 5.37
CA SER A 278 8.51 17.52 6.71
C SER A 278 7.35 18.21 7.45
N SER A 279 6.31 18.60 6.72
CA SER A 279 5.08 19.20 7.25
C SER A 279 3.91 18.86 6.33
N GLY A 280 2.73 18.68 6.89
CA GLY A 280 1.54 18.31 6.12
C GLY A 280 1.55 16.86 5.62
N ASP A 281 0.55 16.51 4.82
CA ASP A 281 0.41 15.16 4.24
C ASP A 281 1.52 14.90 3.21
N SER A 282 2.20 13.76 3.33
CA SER A 282 3.21 13.33 2.35
C SER A 282 2.56 12.93 1.03
N PRO A 283 2.98 13.50 -0.13
CA PRO A 283 2.38 13.19 -1.42
C PRO A 283 2.48 11.70 -1.78
N ALA A 284 1.41 11.16 -2.36
CA ALA A 284 1.42 9.84 -2.98
C ALA A 284 2.12 9.88 -4.33
N GLY A 285 2.64 8.75 -4.78
CA GLY A 285 3.02 8.58 -6.19
C GLY A 285 1.80 8.74 -7.09
N GLY A 286 1.99 9.26 -8.29
CA GLY A 286 0.95 9.32 -9.31
C GLY A 286 -0.20 10.30 -9.03
N GLU A 287 -0.06 11.29 -8.17
CA GLU A 287 -1.05 12.35 -7.98
C GLU A 287 -1.40 13.12 -9.28
N PRO A 288 -0.50 13.28 -10.26
CA PRO A 288 -0.85 13.85 -11.56
C PRO A 288 -1.74 12.97 -12.44
N ASP A 289 -1.96 11.69 -12.09
CA ASP A 289 -2.88 10.83 -12.85
C ASP A 289 -4.31 11.36 -12.76
N PRO A 290 -5.05 11.52 -13.89
CA PRO A 290 -6.38 12.12 -13.89
C PRO A 290 -7.43 11.32 -13.12
N GLN A 291 -7.17 10.04 -12.82
CA GLN A 291 -8.05 9.20 -11.99
C GLN A 291 -7.71 9.27 -10.50
N TRP A 292 -6.63 9.95 -10.11
CA TRP A 292 -6.35 10.24 -8.71
C TRP A 292 -7.34 11.29 -8.17
N ASN A 293 -7.78 11.11 -6.94
CA ASN A 293 -8.79 12.00 -6.35
C ASN A 293 -8.18 12.83 -5.20
N SER A 294 -8.09 14.14 -5.40
CA SER A 294 -7.51 15.08 -4.43
C SER A 294 -8.34 15.19 -3.13
N THR A 295 -9.63 14.91 -3.16
CA THR A 295 -10.49 14.91 -1.96
C THR A 295 -10.29 13.64 -1.15
N ALA A 296 -10.24 12.47 -1.80
CA ALA A 296 -10.03 11.19 -1.13
C ALA A 296 -8.55 10.96 -0.77
N LYS A 297 -7.60 11.68 -1.39
CA LYS A 297 -6.15 11.67 -1.08
C LYS A 297 -5.52 10.29 -1.07
N TYR A 298 -5.97 9.36 -1.92
CA TYR A 298 -5.48 7.98 -1.95
C TYR A 298 -3.96 7.90 -1.90
N GLY A 299 -3.46 7.04 -1.02
CA GLY A 299 -2.03 6.77 -0.87
C GLY A 299 -1.21 7.87 -0.18
N ARG A 300 -1.77 9.02 0.16
CA ARG A 300 -1.01 10.03 0.92
C ARG A 300 -0.63 9.52 2.30
N GLY A 301 0.59 9.79 2.70
CA GLY A 301 1.02 9.67 4.09
C GLY A 301 0.39 10.79 4.92
N LYS A 302 0.00 10.47 6.16
CA LYS A 302 -0.62 11.46 7.03
C LYS A 302 0.44 12.37 7.65
N GLY A 303 0.32 13.67 7.40
CA GLY A 303 0.95 14.71 8.19
C GLY A 303 0.02 15.18 9.30
N ASP A 304 0.49 15.92 10.23
CA ASP A 304 -0.23 16.63 11.30
C ASP A 304 -1.35 15.92 12.07
N ASN A 305 -1.33 16.15 13.37
CA ASN A 305 -2.32 15.87 14.41
C ASN A 305 -2.29 14.47 15.01
N ALA A 306 -2.40 14.46 16.32
CA ALA A 306 -2.63 13.29 17.14
C ALA A 306 -3.64 12.32 16.48
N ASN A 307 -3.26 11.08 16.31
CA ASN A 307 -4.05 9.99 15.69
C ASN A 307 -4.25 10.07 14.15
N GLY A 308 -3.37 10.75 13.42
CA GLY A 308 -3.45 10.86 11.97
C GLY A 308 -3.21 9.53 11.26
N LEU A 309 -4.28 8.92 10.71
CA LEU A 309 -4.16 7.78 9.80
C LEU A 309 -3.60 8.23 8.45
N GLY A 310 -2.72 7.42 7.84
CA GLY A 310 -2.45 7.52 6.42
C GLY A 310 -3.72 7.36 5.60
N TYR A 311 -3.65 7.63 4.31
CA TYR A 311 -4.78 7.40 3.43
C TYR A 311 -4.66 6.03 2.79
N GLU A 312 -5.79 5.36 2.64
CA GLU A 312 -5.85 4.04 2.01
C GLU A 312 -5.38 4.09 0.55
N GLY A 313 -4.93 2.96 0.05
CA GLY A 313 -4.64 2.78 -1.36
C GLY A 313 -5.91 2.77 -2.20
N ARG A 314 -5.72 2.57 -3.50
CA ARG A 314 -6.80 2.40 -4.48
C ARG A 314 -6.32 1.54 -5.63
N ILE A 315 -7.23 0.83 -6.26
CA ILE A 315 -6.99 0.14 -7.52
C ILE A 315 -8.08 0.55 -8.51
N ILE A 316 -7.67 0.83 -9.74
CA ILE A 316 -8.56 1.03 -10.88
C ILE A 316 -8.15 0.04 -11.96
N ILE A 317 -9.12 -0.66 -12.50
CA ILE A 317 -8.95 -1.57 -13.64
C ILE A 317 -9.81 -1.05 -14.78
N ASN A 318 -9.16 -0.60 -15.84
CA ASN A 318 -9.78 -0.26 -17.11
C ASN A 318 -9.61 -1.44 -18.06
N TYR A 319 -10.65 -1.81 -18.78
CA TYR A 319 -10.56 -2.89 -19.77
C TYR A 319 -11.55 -2.68 -20.91
N GLY A 320 -11.20 -3.20 -22.06
CA GLY A 320 -12.03 -3.09 -23.26
C GLY A 320 -11.41 -3.84 -24.43
N PRO A 321 -12.01 -3.80 -25.62
CA PRO A 321 -11.36 -4.28 -26.82
C PRO A 321 -10.03 -3.56 -27.03
N PRO A 322 -9.03 -4.13 -27.74
CA PRO A 322 -7.72 -3.53 -27.91
C PRO A 322 -7.70 -2.10 -28.47
N THR A 323 -8.78 -1.69 -29.14
CA THR A 323 -8.98 -0.34 -29.69
C THR A 323 -9.51 0.67 -28.67
N ASP A 324 -10.07 0.22 -27.54
CA ASP A 324 -10.62 1.07 -26.48
C ASP A 324 -10.56 0.40 -25.11
N VAL A 325 -9.42 0.54 -24.45
CA VAL A 325 -9.17 -0.01 -23.10
C VAL A 325 -10.01 0.68 -22.02
N THR A 326 -10.58 1.84 -22.30
CA THR A 326 -11.34 2.63 -21.32
C THR A 326 -12.84 2.35 -21.34
N GLN A 327 -13.31 1.43 -22.19
CA GLN A 327 -14.73 1.12 -22.35
C GLN A 327 -15.40 0.70 -21.04
N ASN A 328 -14.67 -0.02 -20.18
CA ASN A 328 -15.13 -0.42 -18.85
C ASN A 328 -14.12 -0.04 -17.80
N THR A 329 -14.60 0.47 -16.68
CA THR A 329 -13.77 0.85 -15.53
C THR A 329 -14.32 0.25 -14.25
N GLN A 330 -13.49 -0.43 -13.49
CA GLN A 330 -13.77 -0.89 -12.13
C GLN A 330 -12.81 -0.20 -11.15
N SER A 331 -13.35 0.22 -10.02
CA SER A 331 -12.60 0.91 -8.99
C SER A 331 -12.77 0.21 -7.65
N PHE A 332 -11.67 -0.10 -7.00
CA PHE A 332 -11.62 -0.81 -5.73
C PHE A 332 -11.02 0.08 -4.65
N GLY A 333 -11.74 0.22 -3.53
CA GLY A 333 -11.27 0.78 -2.27
C GLY A 333 -11.02 -0.34 -1.27
N TYR A 334 -10.39 -0.03 -0.14
CA TYR A 334 -10.20 -1.01 0.93
C TYR A 334 -11.55 -1.47 1.49
N SER A 335 -11.80 -2.77 1.48
CA SER A 335 -13.05 -3.39 1.96
C SER A 335 -12.83 -4.43 3.06
N GLY A 336 -11.58 -4.78 3.36
CA GLY A 336 -11.24 -5.90 4.26
C GLY A 336 -11.55 -7.29 3.70
N SER A 337 -12.01 -7.38 2.46
CA SER A 337 -12.36 -8.63 1.77
C SER A 337 -11.73 -8.68 0.37
N ASP A 338 -11.72 -9.87 -0.22
CA ASP A 338 -11.28 -10.07 -1.59
C ASP A 338 -12.24 -9.37 -2.56
N GLN A 339 -11.69 -8.74 -3.57
CA GLN A 339 -12.41 -8.07 -4.63
C GLN A 339 -11.89 -8.57 -5.97
N SER A 340 -12.76 -8.76 -6.93
CA SER A 340 -12.34 -9.26 -8.24
C SER A 340 -13.18 -8.66 -9.37
N VAL A 341 -12.62 -8.73 -10.57
CA VAL A 341 -13.30 -8.49 -11.83
C VAL A 341 -12.99 -9.65 -12.77
N THR A 342 -14.02 -10.17 -13.43
CA THR A 342 -13.86 -11.13 -14.51
C THR A 342 -13.99 -10.39 -15.82
N LEU A 343 -13.00 -10.55 -16.70
CA LEU A 343 -13.04 -10.00 -18.05
C LEU A 343 -14.11 -10.71 -18.88
N PRO A 344 -14.87 -9.99 -19.71
CA PRO A 344 -15.97 -10.53 -20.49
C PRO A 344 -15.59 -11.69 -21.40
#